data_81f33837ae357b5b28bcd926f9932d3d
#
_entry.id   81f33837ae357b5b28bcd926f9932d3d
#
_cell.length_a   1.000
_cell.length_b   1.000
_cell.length_c   1.000
_cell.angle_alpha   90.00
_cell.angle_beta   90.00
_cell.angle_gamma   90.00
#
_symmetry.space_group_name_H-M   'P 1'
#
loop_
_entity.id
_entity.type
_entity.pdbx_description
1 polymer ?
#
loop_
_entity_poly.entity_id
_entity_poly.type
_entity_poly.pdbx_seq_one_letter_code
_entity_poly.pdbx_strand_id
1 'polypeptide(L)'
;MPGSVDLTPFGFTATESQAYGALLRLGPSTGYAVAHAARIARANTYGALEGLAGRAAAIRLPGRPARYRAVDPRALVAQLAAEQGQALDRLSQALRDSSEPVEPESRAAAGARAAANLVMQLVARAGQRVEGVLAAELLRPSLPAWRRARERATLELRVAGEVPVEAGSLVAGSVPPETPTVLLIDDAHAVVASGAGEGVTAIWSSHPAILAVVRAALRTLT
;
A
#
# COMPACT_ATOMS: atom_id res chain seq x y z
N MET A 1 15.09 1.52 -29.89
CA MET A 1 16.07 0.76 -29.09
C MET A 1 15.29 -0.14 -28.18
N PRO A 2 15.45 -1.48 -28.19
CA PRO A 2 14.86 -2.30 -27.12
C PRO A 2 15.47 -1.83 -25.81
N GLY A 3 14.61 -1.54 -24.81
CA GLY A 3 15.01 -0.97 -23.54
C GLY A 3 16.13 -1.79 -22.88
N SER A 4 17.16 -1.13 -22.36
CA SER A 4 18.20 -1.81 -21.59
C SER A 4 17.57 -2.34 -20.31
N VAL A 5 17.85 -3.59 -19.98
CA VAL A 5 17.45 -4.16 -18.70
C VAL A 5 18.25 -3.47 -17.60
N ASP A 6 17.57 -2.83 -16.65
CA ASP A 6 18.19 -2.23 -15.48
C ASP A 6 17.67 -2.92 -14.21
N LEU A 7 18.58 -3.63 -13.52
CA LEU A 7 18.31 -4.31 -12.25
C LEU A 7 18.91 -3.55 -11.05
N THR A 8 19.53 -2.38 -11.29
CA THR A 8 20.20 -1.62 -10.21
C THR A 8 19.28 -1.17 -9.09
N PRO A 9 17.99 -0.80 -9.33
CA PRO A 9 17.05 -0.49 -8.26
C PRO A 9 16.77 -1.66 -7.30
N PHE A 10 17.06 -2.89 -7.75
CA PHE A 10 16.90 -4.12 -6.98
C PHE A 10 18.21 -4.64 -6.38
N GLY A 11 19.22 -3.77 -6.28
CA GLY A 11 20.50 -4.04 -5.64
C GLY A 11 21.50 -4.85 -6.48
N PHE A 12 21.29 -5.01 -7.78
CA PHE A 12 22.28 -5.52 -8.72
C PHE A 12 23.23 -4.40 -9.16
N THR A 13 24.42 -4.77 -9.59
CA THR A 13 25.34 -3.82 -10.21
C THR A 13 24.94 -3.53 -11.66
N ALA A 14 25.44 -2.43 -12.22
CA ALA A 14 25.26 -2.13 -13.64
C ALA A 14 25.85 -3.22 -14.54
N THR A 15 26.98 -3.82 -14.14
CA THR A 15 27.63 -4.93 -14.86
C THR A 15 26.77 -6.20 -14.83
N GLU A 16 26.14 -6.52 -13.71
CA GLU A 16 25.18 -7.63 -13.60
C GLU A 16 23.95 -7.40 -14.49
N SER A 17 23.39 -6.19 -14.50
CA SER A 17 22.28 -5.82 -15.38
C SER A 17 22.62 -6.02 -16.86
N GLN A 18 23.81 -5.59 -17.29
CA GLN A 18 24.31 -5.77 -18.65
C GLN A 18 24.52 -7.25 -18.99
N ALA A 19 25.12 -8.03 -18.08
CA ALA A 19 25.34 -9.46 -18.25
C ALA A 19 24.02 -10.24 -18.34
N TYR A 20 23.04 -9.91 -17.50
CA TYR A 20 21.70 -10.50 -17.55
C TYR A 20 21.00 -10.20 -18.88
N GLY A 21 21.02 -8.95 -19.33
CA GLY A 21 20.48 -8.56 -20.63
C GLY A 21 21.16 -9.28 -21.81
N ALA A 22 22.47 -9.55 -21.72
CA ALA A 22 23.19 -10.35 -22.72
C ALA A 22 22.76 -11.83 -22.69
N LEU A 23 22.59 -12.42 -21.49
CA LEU A 23 22.11 -13.80 -21.34
C LEU A 23 20.69 -13.99 -21.90
N LEU A 24 19.80 -13.00 -21.73
CA LEU A 24 18.45 -13.05 -22.31
C LEU A 24 18.48 -13.12 -23.85
N ARG A 25 19.41 -12.40 -24.47
CA ARG A 25 19.54 -12.39 -25.94
C ARG A 25 20.23 -13.63 -26.49
N LEU A 26 21.26 -14.11 -25.79
CA LEU A 26 22.11 -15.21 -26.26
C LEU A 26 21.54 -16.59 -25.88
N GLY A 27 20.72 -16.67 -24.86
CA GLY A 27 20.43 -17.95 -24.21
C GLY A 27 21.61 -18.48 -23.40
N PRO A 28 21.68 -19.82 -23.16
CA PRO A 28 22.75 -20.43 -22.37
C PRO A 28 24.12 -20.22 -23.02
N SER A 29 24.99 -19.41 -22.37
CA SER A 29 26.26 -18.94 -22.96
C SER A 29 27.43 -18.97 -21.99
N THR A 30 28.63 -19.00 -22.52
CA THR A 30 29.88 -18.92 -21.75
C THR A 30 30.15 -17.49 -21.30
N GLY A 31 30.93 -17.32 -20.23
CA GLY A 31 31.35 -15.98 -19.79
C GLY A 31 32.06 -15.16 -20.88
N TYR A 32 32.81 -15.86 -21.78
CA TYR A 32 33.45 -15.20 -22.93
C TYR A 32 32.42 -14.60 -23.90
N ALA A 33 31.39 -15.36 -24.26
CA ALA A 33 30.36 -14.91 -25.19
C ALA A 33 29.55 -13.75 -24.56
N VAL A 34 29.25 -13.83 -23.26
CA VAL A 34 28.58 -12.76 -22.52
C VAL A 34 29.42 -11.48 -22.47
N ALA A 35 30.73 -11.59 -22.17
CA ALA A 35 31.66 -10.47 -22.17
C ALA A 35 31.67 -9.72 -23.50
N HIS A 36 31.75 -10.46 -24.61
CA HIS A 36 31.73 -9.88 -25.95
C HIS A 36 30.39 -9.21 -26.29
N ALA A 37 29.27 -9.89 -26.01
CA ALA A 37 27.92 -9.39 -26.34
C ALA A 37 27.47 -8.18 -25.45
N ALA A 38 27.89 -8.15 -24.19
CA ALA A 38 27.61 -7.07 -23.26
C ALA A 38 28.65 -5.92 -23.31
N ARG A 39 29.76 -6.12 -24.03
CA ARG A 39 30.93 -5.21 -24.08
C ARG A 39 31.50 -4.93 -22.67
N ILE A 40 31.59 -5.95 -21.86
CA ILE A 40 32.16 -5.93 -20.51
C ILE A 40 33.56 -6.55 -20.54
N ALA A 41 34.48 -6.02 -19.74
CA ALA A 41 35.79 -6.64 -19.56
C ALA A 41 35.65 -8.07 -19.00
N ARG A 42 36.45 -9.03 -19.53
CA ARG A 42 36.37 -10.43 -19.12
C ARG A 42 36.44 -10.64 -17.60
N ALA A 43 37.37 -9.97 -16.95
CA ALA A 43 37.54 -10.09 -15.49
C ALA A 43 36.26 -9.76 -14.74
N ASN A 44 35.56 -8.71 -15.16
CA ASN A 44 34.31 -8.25 -14.52
C ASN A 44 33.12 -9.16 -14.87
N THR A 45 33.13 -9.78 -16.04
CA THR A 45 32.01 -10.63 -16.50
C THR A 45 31.83 -11.86 -15.62
N TYR A 46 32.91 -12.54 -15.24
CA TYR A 46 32.80 -13.72 -14.37
C TYR A 46 32.26 -13.36 -12.99
N GLY A 47 32.73 -12.26 -12.39
CA GLY A 47 32.19 -11.77 -11.14
C GLY A 47 30.69 -11.42 -11.24
N ALA A 48 30.29 -10.78 -12.32
CA ALA A 48 28.88 -10.45 -12.57
C ALA A 48 28.01 -11.70 -12.76
N LEU A 49 28.49 -12.71 -13.47
CA LEU A 49 27.77 -13.97 -13.69
C LEU A 49 27.61 -14.78 -12.39
N GLU A 50 28.65 -14.83 -11.55
CA GLU A 50 28.58 -15.46 -10.23
C GLU A 50 27.67 -14.65 -9.30
N GLY A 51 27.69 -13.30 -9.34
CA GLY A 51 26.77 -12.45 -8.61
C GLY A 51 25.30 -12.70 -9.01
N LEU A 52 25.01 -12.78 -10.31
CA LEU A 52 23.69 -13.14 -10.82
C LEU A 52 23.26 -14.55 -10.36
N ALA A 53 24.19 -15.52 -10.38
CA ALA A 53 23.89 -16.88 -9.92
C ALA A 53 23.65 -16.94 -8.41
N GLY A 54 24.43 -16.22 -7.62
CA GLY A 54 24.26 -16.13 -6.17
C GLY A 54 22.94 -15.47 -5.75
N ARG A 55 22.37 -14.62 -6.61
CA ARG A 55 21.07 -13.96 -6.42
C ARG A 55 19.92 -14.62 -7.18
N ALA A 56 20.13 -15.86 -7.62
CA ALA A 56 19.14 -16.63 -8.38
C ALA A 56 18.58 -15.93 -9.65
N ALA A 57 19.29 -14.94 -10.19
CA ALA A 57 18.96 -14.29 -11.47
C ALA A 57 19.54 -15.02 -12.68
N ALA A 58 20.56 -15.87 -12.47
CA ALA A 58 21.09 -16.76 -13.49
C ALA A 58 21.36 -18.16 -12.92
N ILE A 59 21.40 -19.15 -13.79
CA ILE A 59 21.72 -20.54 -13.45
C ILE A 59 23.06 -20.89 -14.11
N ARG A 60 24.01 -21.34 -13.30
CA ARG A 60 25.27 -21.92 -13.79
C ARG A 60 25.01 -23.34 -14.23
N LEU A 61 25.33 -23.63 -15.49
CA LEU A 61 25.18 -24.95 -16.08
C LEU A 61 26.56 -25.67 -16.07
N PRO A 62 26.56 -27.00 -15.85
CA PRO A 62 27.81 -27.78 -15.88
C PRO A 62 28.45 -27.76 -17.27
N GLY A 63 29.77 -27.86 -17.32
CA GLY A 63 30.55 -27.90 -18.57
C GLY A 63 31.93 -27.30 -18.40
N ARG A 64 32.77 -27.52 -19.40
CA ARG A 64 34.13 -26.93 -19.52
C ARG A 64 34.25 -26.31 -20.92
N PRO A 65 34.12 -24.99 -21.08
CA PRO A 65 33.88 -23.97 -20.04
C PRO A 65 32.45 -23.99 -19.51
N ALA A 66 32.28 -23.49 -18.26
CA ALA A 66 30.96 -23.32 -17.64
C ALA A 66 30.08 -22.38 -18.47
N ARG A 67 28.80 -22.67 -18.51
CA ARG A 67 27.79 -21.83 -19.18
C ARG A 67 26.82 -21.27 -18.17
N TYR A 68 26.20 -20.15 -18.49
CA TYR A 68 25.19 -19.49 -17.66
C TYR A 68 23.94 -19.28 -18.49
N ARG A 69 22.79 -19.39 -17.84
CA ARG A 69 21.48 -19.13 -18.42
C ARG A 69 20.74 -18.14 -17.54
N ALA A 70 20.14 -17.09 -18.11
CA ALA A 70 19.25 -16.20 -17.38
C ALA A 70 18.04 -16.99 -16.82
N VAL A 71 17.63 -16.66 -15.63
CA VAL A 71 16.31 -17.07 -15.10
C VAL A 71 15.23 -16.35 -15.91
N ASP A 72 14.08 -16.97 -16.07
CA ASP A 72 12.95 -16.37 -16.78
C ASP A 72 12.62 -14.99 -16.22
N PRO A 73 12.44 -13.96 -17.06
CA PRO A 73 12.18 -12.60 -16.58
C PRO A 73 10.97 -12.48 -15.67
N ARG A 74 9.90 -13.24 -15.92
CA ARG A 74 8.69 -13.21 -15.09
C ARG A 74 8.94 -13.82 -13.70
N ALA A 75 9.71 -14.92 -13.68
CA ALA A 75 10.12 -15.55 -12.43
C ALA A 75 11.04 -14.63 -11.61
N LEU A 76 11.99 -13.95 -12.26
CA LEU A 76 12.86 -12.98 -11.59
C LEU A 76 12.06 -11.80 -11.03
N VAL A 77 11.15 -11.22 -11.79
CA VAL A 77 10.29 -10.12 -11.31
C VAL A 77 9.44 -10.56 -10.11
N ALA A 78 8.84 -11.75 -10.17
CA ALA A 78 8.05 -12.28 -9.04
C ALA A 78 8.91 -12.49 -7.78
N GLN A 79 10.12 -13.01 -7.94
CA GLN A 79 11.08 -13.18 -6.84
C GLN A 79 11.45 -11.83 -6.22
N LEU A 80 11.84 -10.84 -7.03
CA LEU A 80 12.22 -9.51 -6.55
C LEU A 80 11.06 -8.79 -5.85
N ALA A 81 9.84 -8.93 -6.37
CA ALA A 81 8.64 -8.37 -5.74
C ALA A 81 8.39 -9.01 -4.36
N ALA A 82 8.55 -10.33 -4.23
CA ALA A 82 8.40 -11.02 -2.96
C ALA A 82 9.49 -10.60 -1.94
N GLU A 83 10.74 -10.50 -2.37
CA GLU A 83 11.85 -10.05 -1.52
C GLU A 83 11.66 -8.61 -1.02
N GLN A 84 11.22 -7.70 -1.90
CA GLN A 84 10.90 -6.32 -1.54
C GLN A 84 9.71 -6.25 -0.58
N GLY A 85 8.66 -7.04 -0.83
CA GLY A 85 7.51 -7.14 0.08
C GLY A 85 7.93 -7.55 1.49
N GLN A 86 8.71 -8.64 1.61
CA GLN A 86 9.22 -9.10 2.91
C GLN A 86 10.14 -8.08 3.59
N ALA A 87 10.93 -7.32 2.83
CA ALA A 87 11.78 -6.27 3.38
C ALA A 87 10.95 -5.12 3.95
N LEU A 88 9.89 -4.70 3.25
CA LEU A 88 8.95 -3.68 3.70
C LEU A 88 8.16 -4.13 4.94
N ASP A 89 7.72 -5.39 4.98
CA ASP A 89 7.01 -5.95 6.14
C ASP A 89 7.92 -5.95 7.39
N ARG A 90 9.17 -6.38 7.23
CA ARG A 90 10.17 -6.35 8.33
C ARG A 90 10.45 -4.94 8.81
N LEU A 91 10.61 -3.97 7.87
CA LEU A 91 10.80 -2.56 8.22
C LEU A 91 9.58 -2.02 8.96
N SER A 92 8.37 -2.30 8.47
CA SER A 92 7.12 -1.88 9.10
C SER A 92 6.98 -2.44 10.51
N GLN A 93 7.37 -3.69 10.72
CA GLN A 93 7.37 -4.30 12.05
C GLN A 93 8.41 -3.64 12.95
N ALA A 94 9.64 -3.47 12.49
CA ALA A 94 10.71 -2.83 13.25
C ALA A 94 10.36 -1.39 13.64
N LEU A 95 9.70 -0.63 12.75
CA LEU A 95 9.23 0.71 13.06
C LEU A 95 8.14 0.71 14.14
N ARG A 96 7.20 -0.24 14.07
CA ARG A 96 6.18 -0.40 15.15
C ARG A 96 6.83 -0.73 16.49
N ASP A 97 7.80 -1.65 16.50
CA ASP A 97 8.48 -2.11 17.72
C ASP A 97 9.41 -1.03 18.30
N SER A 98 9.93 -0.13 17.45
CA SER A 98 10.84 0.95 17.85
C SER A 98 10.12 2.26 18.15
N SER A 99 8.83 2.39 17.77
CA SER A 99 8.04 3.57 18.09
C SER A 99 7.64 3.53 19.56
N GLU A 100 7.92 4.59 20.31
CA GLU A 100 7.28 4.78 21.62
C GLU A 100 5.76 4.67 21.43
N PRO A 101 5.04 4.06 22.38
CA PRO A 101 3.59 4.02 22.32
C PRO A 101 3.08 5.45 22.16
N VAL A 102 2.53 5.77 20.97
CA VAL A 102 1.87 7.06 20.77
C VAL A 102 0.75 7.11 21.80
N GLU A 103 0.81 8.05 22.72
CA GLU A 103 -0.28 8.21 23.70
C GLU A 103 -1.61 8.34 22.95
N PRO A 104 -2.62 7.56 23.34
CA PRO A 104 -3.90 7.63 22.67
C PRO A 104 -4.49 9.03 22.77
N GLU A 105 -4.74 9.63 21.63
CA GLU A 105 -5.32 10.96 21.56
C GLU A 105 -6.84 10.89 21.35
N SER A 106 -7.55 11.87 21.92
CA SER A 106 -8.95 12.13 21.61
C SER A 106 -9.16 13.63 21.43
N ARG A 107 -9.95 13.97 20.43
CA ARG A 107 -10.28 15.38 20.12
C ARG A 107 -11.77 15.50 19.85
N ALA A 108 -12.36 16.56 20.37
CA ALA A 108 -13.74 16.92 20.09
C ALA A 108 -13.82 18.05 19.05
N ALA A 109 -14.86 18.00 18.23
CA ALA A 109 -15.22 19.05 17.29
C ALA A 109 -16.69 19.39 17.47
N ALA A 110 -17.01 20.66 17.62
CA ALA A 110 -18.37 21.14 17.75
C ALA A 110 -18.84 21.88 16.49
N GLY A 111 -20.05 21.61 16.05
CA GLY A 111 -20.66 22.11 14.82
C GLY A 111 -20.38 21.25 13.60
N ALA A 112 -21.34 21.18 12.67
CA ALA A 112 -21.27 20.34 11.47
C ALA A 112 -20.03 20.61 10.61
N ARG A 113 -19.62 21.87 10.49
CA ARG A 113 -18.44 22.24 9.70
C ARG A 113 -17.13 21.71 10.30
N ALA A 114 -16.96 21.80 11.62
CA ALA A 114 -15.78 21.29 12.30
C ALA A 114 -15.74 19.76 12.26
N ALA A 115 -16.90 19.10 12.46
CA ALA A 115 -17.04 17.66 12.34
C ALA A 115 -16.72 17.16 10.91
N ALA A 116 -17.22 17.83 9.87
CA ALA A 116 -16.92 17.49 8.48
C ALA A 116 -15.43 17.68 8.15
N ASN A 117 -14.80 18.74 8.65
CA ASN A 117 -13.35 18.94 8.48
C ASN A 117 -12.53 17.83 9.17
N LEU A 118 -12.94 17.41 10.36
CA LEU A 118 -12.31 16.30 11.08
C LEU A 118 -12.41 15.00 10.27
N VAL A 119 -13.60 14.64 9.79
CA VAL A 119 -13.81 13.48 8.92
C VAL A 119 -12.95 13.58 7.66
N MET A 120 -12.96 14.74 7.00
CA MET A 120 -12.19 14.97 5.78
C MET A 120 -10.70 14.75 5.99
N GLN A 121 -10.12 15.25 7.08
CA GLN A 121 -8.68 15.11 7.39
C GLN A 121 -8.30 13.65 7.63
N LEU A 122 -9.12 12.90 8.35
CA LEU A 122 -8.86 11.49 8.66
C LEU A 122 -9.02 10.61 7.43
N VAL A 123 -10.11 10.77 6.68
CA VAL A 123 -10.36 10.02 5.43
C VAL A 123 -9.31 10.32 4.38
N ALA A 124 -8.82 11.56 4.28
CA ALA A 124 -7.75 11.92 3.36
C ALA A 124 -6.42 11.17 3.62
N ARG A 125 -6.23 10.65 4.84
CA ARG A 125 -5.04 9.88 5.25
C ARG A 125 -5.24 8.37 5.22
N ALA A 126 -6.49 7.91 5.05
CA ALA A 126 -6.81 6.49 5.03
C ALA A 126 -6.03 5.76 3.93
N GLY A 127 -5.44 4.63 4.29
CA GLY A 127 -4.58 3.84 3.41
C GLY A 127 -5.01 2.39 3.24
N GLN A 128 -5.90 1.87 4.09
CA GLN A 128 -6.30 0.47 4.07
C GLN A 128 -7.82 0.31 4.00
N ARG A 129 -8.57 0.76 5.00
CA ARG A 129 -10.01 0.55 5.10
C ARG A 129 -10.70 1.69 5.86
N VAL A 130 -11.86 2.06 5.37
CA VAL A 130 -12.80 2.93 6.09
C VAL A 130 -14.16 2.26 6.10
N GLU A 131 -14.70 2.02 7.27
CA GLU A 131 -16.00 1.40 7.44
C GLU A 131 -16.88 2.18 8.42
N GLY A 132 -18.19 2.12 8.20
CA GLY A 132 -19.15 2.66 9.14
C GLY A 132 -20.31 3.40 8.53
N VAL A 133 -20.93 4.24 9.39
CA VAL A 133 -22.07 5.09 9.07
C VAL A 133 -21.65 6.56 9.16
N LEU A 134 -22.03 7.35 8.18
CA LEU A 134 -21.77 8.79 8.12
C LEU A 134 -23.06 9.56 7.83
N ALA A 135 -23.36 10.60 8.61
CA ALA A 135 -24.47 11.49 8.34
C ALA A 135 -24.32 12.18 6.98
N ALA A 136 -25.40 12.29 6.22
CA ALA A 136 -25.41 12.90 4.88
C ALA A 136 -24.86 14.34 4.88
N GLU A 137 -25.11 15.10 5.94
CA GLU A 137 -24.62 16.48 6.12
C GLU A 137 -23.08 16.54 6.27
N LEU A 138 -22.44 15.50 6.82
CA LEU A 138 -20.99 15.42 6.96
C LEU A 138 -20.33 14.84 5.69
N LEU A 139 -21.06 14.02 4.93
CA LEU A 139 -20.56 13.44 3.69
C LEU A 139 -20.40 14.48 2.59
N ARG A 140 -21.40 15.33 2.37
CA ARG A 140 -21.40 16.32 1.26
C ARG A 140 -20.14 17.19 1.23
N PRO A 141 -19.71 17.87 2.30
CA PRO A 141 -18.52 18.71 2.29
C PRO A 141 -17.21 17.91 2.21
N SER A 142 -17.23 16.63 2.58
CA SER A 142 -16.04 15.76 2.59
C SER A 142 -15.88 14.88 1.33
N LEU A 143 -16.82 14.95 0.36
CA LEU A 143 -16.82 14.14 -0.87
C LEU A 143 -15.48 14.08 -1.62
N PRO A 144 -14.72 15.18 -1.78
CA PRO A 144 -13.42 15.11 -2.47
C PRO A 144 -12.40 14.22 -1.76
N ALA A 145 -12.45 14.15 -0.42
CA ALA A 145 -11.57 13.27 0.36
C ALA A 145 -11.96 11.79 0.18
N TRP A 146 -13.26 11.48 0.18
CA TRP A 146 -13.78 10.13 -0.02
C TRP A 146 -13.45 9.57 -1.41
N ARG A 147 -13.56 10.39 -2.46
CA ARG A 147 -13.18 9.99 -3.81
C ARG A 147 -11.71 9.61 -3.91
N ARG A 148 -10.81 10.40 -3.29
CA ARG A 148 -9.37 10.10 -3.23
C ARG A 148 -9.05 8.89 -2.35
N ALA A 149 -9.75 8.73 -1.22
CA ALA A 149 -9.56 7.59 -0.35
C ALA A 149 -9.90 6.26 -1.04
N ARG A 150 -10.97 6.23 -1.87
CA ARG A 150 -11.37 5.05 -2.65
C ARG A 150 -10.28 4.51 -3.58
N GLU A 151 -9.35 5.34 -4.02
CA GLU A 151 -8.22 4.92 -4.86
C GLU A 151 -7.16 4.13 -4.08
N ARG A 152 -7.18 4.20 -2.73
CA ARG A 152 -6.14 3.67 -1.86
C ARG A 152 -6.66 2.75 -0.75
N ALA A 153 -7.93 2.88 -0.40
CA ALA A 153 -8.56 2.17 0.71
C ALA A 153 -9.88 1.53 0.28
N THR A 154 -10.21 0.42 0.92
CA THR A 154 -11.54 -0.20 0.81
C THR A 154 -12.55 0.63 1.59
N LEU A 155 -13.66 1.03 0.96
CA LEU A 155 -14.72 1.80 1.59
C LEU A 155 -15.95 0.93 1.79
N GLU A 156 -16.39 0.79 3.04
CA GLU A 156 -17.65 0.14 3.44
C GLU A 156 -18.52 1.15 4.19
N LEU A 157 -19.05 2.11 3.43
CA LEU A 157 -19.75 3.26 3.98
C LEU A 157 -21.25 3.15 3.77
N ARG A 158 -22.03 3.40 4.83
CA ARG A 158 -23.47 3.67 4.78
C ARG A 158 -23.75 5.12 5.15
N VAL A 159 -24.83 5.67 4.65
CA VAL A 159 -25.21 7.06 4.91
C VAL A 159 -26.44 7.09 5.81
N ALA A 160 -26.37 7.84 6.90
CA ALA A 160 -27.54 8.17 7.70
C ALA A 160 -28.30 9.29 7.00
N GLY A 161 -29.51 8.95 6.52
CA GLY A 161 -30.38 9.82 5.74
C GLY A 161 -30.28 9.58 4.24
N GLU A 162 -30.61 10.62 3.47
CA GLU A 162 -30.64 10.56 2.01
C GLU A 162 -29.22 10.54 1.41
N VAL A 163 -28.95 9.56 0.56
CA VAL A 163 -27.66 9.45 -0.13
C VAL A 163 -27.55 10.54 -1.20
N PRO A 164 -26.58 11.45 -1.12
CA PRO A 164 -26.34 12.42 -2.19
C PRO A 164 -26.06 11.72 -3.52
N VAL A 165 -26.64 12.19 -4.62
CA VAL A 165 -26.49 11.60 -5.96
C VAL A 165 -25.01 11.47 -6.33
N GLU A 166 -24.19 12.46 -5.97
CA GLU A 166 -22.76 12.52 -6.25
C GLU A 166 -21.93 11.49 -5.44
N ALA A 167 -22.52 10.89 -4.43
CA ALA A 167 -21.91 9.91 -3.53
C ALA A 167 -22.32 8.46 -3.83
N GLY A 168 -23.27 8.23 -4.72
CA GLY A 168 -23.86 6.91 -4.95
C GLY A 168 -22.86 5.78 -5.20
N SER A 169 -21.74 6.06 -5.86
CA SER A 169 -20.68 5.06 -6.10
C SER A 169 -19.75 4.82 -4.90
N LEU A 170 -19.84 5.62 -3.84
CA LEU A 170 -18.99 5.54 -2.65
C LEU A 170 -19.68 4.84 -1.47
N VAL A 171 -20.99 4.62 -1.58
CA VAL A 171 -21.86 4.23 -0.46
C VAL A 171 -22.51 2.90 -0.76
N ALA A 172 -22.49 1.99 0.21
CA ALA A 172 -23.13 0.68 0.10
C ALA A 172 -24.65 0.71 0.33
N GLY A 173 -25.17 1.81 0.95
CA GLY A 173 -26.60 1.95 1.23
C GLY A 173 -26.86 3.10 2.21
N SER A 174 -28.16 3.23 2.58
CA SER A 174 -28.61 4.20 3.58
C SER A 174 -29.11 3.51 4.84
N VAL A 175 -29.11 4.24 5.94
CA VAL A 175 -29.70 3.88 7.23
C VAL A 175 -30.58 5.05 7.72
N PRO A 176 -31.42 4.85 8.73
CA PRO A 176 -32.27 5.92 9.26
C PRO A 176 -31.48 7.18 9.61
N PRO A 177 -32.03 8.39 9.36
CA PRO A 177 -31.30 9.65 9.51
C PRO A 177 -30.89 9.96 10.96
N GLU A 178 -31.56 9.38 11.96
CA GLU A 178 -31.21 9.48 13.36
C GLU A 178 -30.02 8.62 13.78
N THR A 179 -29.53 7.76 12.89
CA THR A 179 -28.37 6.90 13.18
C THR A 179 -27.14 7.78 13.37
N PRO A 180 -26.43 7.67 14.51
CA PRO A 180 -25.22 8.45 14.72
C PRO A 180 -24.13 8.10 13.72
N THR A 181 -23.29 9.09 13.42
CA THR A 181 -22.05 8.82 12.65
C THR A 181 -21.10 7.98 13.50
N VAL A 182 -20.69 6.85 12.95
CA VAL A 182 -19.70 5.95 13.56
C VAL A 182 -18.77 5.47 12.45
N LEU A 183 -17.52 5.88 12.48
CA LEU A 183 -16.51 5.50 11.50
C LEU A 183 -15.33 4.84 12.18
N LEU A 184 -14.80 3.81 11.55
CA LEU A 184 -13.51 3.21 11.86
C LEU A 184 -12.59 3.34 10.63
N ILE A 185 -11.40 3.90 10.83
CA ILE A 185 -10.45 4.22 9.78
C ILE A 185 -9.15 3.50 10.07
N ASP A 186 -8.73 2.64 9.15
CA ASP A 186 -7.49 1.83 9.20
C ASP A 186 -7.33 1.05 10.52
N ASP A 187 -8.44 0.67 11.17
CA ASP A 187 -8.46 0.02 12.49
C ASP A 187 -7.75 0.82 13.62
N ALA A 188 -7.32 2.03 13.35
CA ALA A 188 -6.49 2.86 14.23
C ALA A 188 -7.18 4.15 14.69
N HIS A 189 -8.22 4.60 14.01
CA HIS A 189 -8.92 5.84 14.31
C HIS A 189 -10.43 5.64 14.29
N ALA A 190 -11.10 6.08 15.34
CA ALA A 190 -12.56 6.10 15.44
C ALA A 190 -13.09 7.53 15.36
N VAL A 191 -14.22 7.72 14.69
CA VAL A 191 -15.00 8.96 14.75
C VAL A 191 -16.42 8.61 15.16
N VAL A 192 -16.90 9.29 16.18
CA VAL A 192 -18.31 9.22 16.59
C VAL A 192 -18.87 10.62 16.55
N ALA A 193 -20.01 10.82 15.90
CA ALA A 193 -20.69 12.10 15.90
C ALA A 193 -22.20 11.93 16.04
N SER A 194 -22.84 12.89 16.71
CA SER A 194 -24.28 12.95 16.88
C SER A 194 -24.77 14.40 16.86
N GLY A 195 -26.07 14.59 16.70
CA GLY A 195 -26.68 15.90 16.54
C GLY A 195 -26.95 16.28 15.10
N ALA A 196 -27.49 17.46 14.86
CA ALA A 196 -27.80 18.01 13.55
C ALA A 196 -27.41 19.50 13.48
N GLY A 197 -26.96 19.96 12.31
CA GLY A 197 -26.60 21.35 12.07
C GLY A 197 -25.54 21.88 13.03
N GLU A 198 -25.80 22.98 13.67
CA GLU A 198 -24.91 23.63 14.66
C GLU A 198 -24.76 22.81 15.96
N GLY A 199 -25.71 21.93 16.26
CA GLY A 199 -25.67 21.04 17.44
C GLY A 199 -24.86 19.76 17.21
N VAL A 200 -24.22 19.57 16.09
CA VAL A 200 -23.35 18.40 15.84
C VAL A 200 -22.15 18.45 16.79
N THR A 201 -21.92 17.34 17.46
CA THR A 201 -20.68 17.10 18.20
C THR A 201 -20.02 15.85 17.68
N ALA A 202 -18.74 15.93 17.32
CA ALA A 202 -17.93 14.81 16.88
C ALA A 202 -16.75 14.59 17.82
N ILE A 203 -16.41 13.33 18.06
CA ILE A 203 -15.22 12.93 18.78
C ILE A 203 -14.41 12.02 17.86
N TRP A 204 -13.16 12.36 17.67
CA TRP A 204 -12.14 11.46 17.11
C TRP A 204 -11.31 10.88 18.25
N SER A 205 -10.95 9.60 18.13
CA SER A 205 -10.07 8.97 19.09
C SER A 205 -9.23 7.87 18.44
N SER A 206 -7.97 7.74 18.89
CA SER A 206 -7.10 6.59 18.68
C SER A 206 -7.03 5.67 19.91
N HIS A 207 -7.83 5.95 20.95
CA HIS A 207 -7.79 5.20 22.18
C HIS A 207 -8.33 3.77 22.00
N PRO A 208 -7.58 2.70 22.42
CA PRO A 208 -7.98 1.31 22.21
C PRO A 208 -9.38 0.97 22.72
N ALA A 209 -9.78 1.51 23.87
CA ALA A 209 -11.13 1.29 24.42
C ALA A 209 -12.22 1.86 23.50
N ILE A 210 -12.02 3.07 22.94
CA ILE A 210 -12.98 3.69 22.01
C ILE A 210 -13.04 2.89 20.70
N LEU A 211 -11.90 2.47 20.18
CA LEU A 211 -11.83 1.60 18.98
C LEU A 211 -12.60 0.29 19.22
N ALA A 212 -12.46 -0.33 20.38
CA ALA A 212 -13.19 -1.56 20.73
C ALA A 212 -14.72 -1.33 20.77
N VAL A 213 -15.17 -0.23 21.34
CA VAL A 213 -16.59 0.13 21.38
C VAL A 213 -17.12 0.39 19.97
N VAL A 214 -16.41 1.14 19.15
CA VAL A 214 -16.79 1.43 17.76
C VAL A 214 -16.86 0.15 16.93
N ARG A 215 -15.89 -0.76 17.03
CA ARG A 215 -15.96 -2.07 16.36
C ARG A 215 -17.18 -2.90 16.78
N ALA A 216 -17.50 -2.89 18.08
CA ALA A 216 -18.68 -3.59 18.57
C ALA A 216 -19.97 -2.98 18.00
N ALA A 217 -20.08 -1.66 17.99
CA ALA A 217 -21.23 -0.95 17.41
C ALA A 217 -21.38 -1.22 15.90
N LEU A 218 -20.30 -1.23 15.14
CA LEU A 218 -20.36 -1.50 13.69
C LEU A 218 -20.86 -2.91 13.37
N ARG A 219 -20.52 -3.92 14.18
CA ARG A 219 -21.04 -5.29 14.04
C ARG A 219 -22.56 -5.41 14.21
N THR A 220 -23.17 -4.49 14.92
CA THR A 220 -24.65 -4.47 15.14
C THR A 220 -25.37 -3.66 14.08
N LEU A 221 -24.65 -2.83 13.32
CA LEU A 221 -25.20 -1.98 12.26
C LEU A 221 -25.06 -2.65 10.86
N THR A 222 -24.34 -3.76 10.77
CA THR A 222 -24.25 -4.58 9.55
C THR A 222 -25.33 -5.60 9.47
#